data_7ab6254e2eecf96e553f552a2710c0ca
#
_entry.id   7ab6254e2eecf96e553f552a2710c0ca
#
_cell.length_a   1.000
_cell.length_b   1.000
_cell.length_c   1.000
_cell.angle_alpha   90.00
_cell.angle_beta   90.00
_cell.angle_gamma   90.00
#
_symmetry.space_group_name_H-M   'P 1'
#
loop_
_entity.id
_entity.type
_entity.pdbx_description
1 polymer ?
#
loop_
_entity_poly.entity_id
_entity_poly.type
_entity_poly.pdbx_seq_one_letter_code
_entity_poly.pdbx_strand_id
1 'polypeptide(L)'
;ALDGLGLGEDNTLWGGEFLLADYCKFTRLATVKPVNLIGGEQATSQPWRNTCAQLISAFDWSEIQNNYQDLNIIKYLEQKPLQLLNELIEKSINTPVTSSTGRLFDAVAAAIGICREQCSYEGQAAIEMEALINLNQLNQRKETLTYPFKINFLDSIYYIDPQPMWKALFDDLQQKTSAKIIAEKFHQGFAIAIVETVNTLRKQHLFNQVALTGGVFQNRILHEQVTNRLQTSGIKVLTHSLVPCNDGGLSLGQAVIAAARYLEEKGG
;
A
#
# COMPACT_ATOMS: atom_id res chain seq x y z
N ALA A 1 5.47 -8.65 -0.89
CA ALA A 1 6.41 -7.52 -0.75
C ALA A 1 5.61 -6.23 -0.73
N LEU A 2 5.73 -5.44 0.36
CA LEU A 2 5.08 -4.14 0.47
C LEU A 2 6.15 -3.06 0.69
N ASP A 3 6.26 -2.11 -0.24
CA ASP A 3 7.39 -1.20 -0.28
C ASP A 3 7.02 0.22 -0.77
N GLY A 4 8.02 1.09 -0.78
CA GLY A 4 7.99 2.40 -1.39
C GLY A 4 7.90 2.31 -2.92
N LEU A 5 9.04 2.29 -3.60
CA LEU A 5 9.10 2.23 -5.07
C LEU A 5 10.21 1.25 -5.50
N GLY A 6 9.84 0.23 -6.27
CA GLY A 6 10.76 -0.69 -6.90
C GLY A 6 10.45 -0.82 -8.40
N LEU A 7 11.47 -1.05 -9.25
CA LEU A 7 11.23 -1.29 -10.66
C LEU A 7 10.74 -2.72 -10.88
N GLY A 8 9.56 -2.88 -11.45
CA GLY A 8 8.98 -4.16 -11.82
C GLY A 8 9.46 -4.66 -13.20
N GLU A 9 9.22 -5.94 -13.48
CA GLU A 9 9.57 -6.56 -14.78
C GLU A 9 8.73 -6.01 -15.95
N ASP A 10 7.57 -5.41 -15.65
CA ASP A 10 6.65 -4.78 -16.60
C ASP A 10 6.96 -3.28 -16.84
N ASN A 11 8.11 -2.80 -16.36
CA ASN A 11 8.52 -1.39 -16.39
C ASN A 11 7.58 -0.43 -15.64
N THR A 12 6.73 -0.95 -14.73
CA THR A 12 6.00 -0.13 -13.78
C THR A 12 6.72 -0.08 -12.44
N LEU A 13 6.33 0.85 -11.58
CA LEU A 13 6.89 0.95 -10.23
C LEU A 13 6.09 0.08 -9.27
N TRP A 14 6.69 -0.98 -8.78
CA TRP A 14 6.09 -1.91 -7.83
C TRP A 14 6.31 -1.47 -6.38
N GLY A 15 5.45 -1.99 -5.49
CA GLY A 15 5.55 -1.76 -4.04
C GLY A 15 4.31 -2.27 -3.29
N GLY A 16 3.49 -3.12 -3.93
CA GLY A 16 2.29 -3.70 -3.32
C GLY A 16 2.02 -5.14 -3.78
N GLU A 17 3.07 -5.99 -3.90
CA GLU A 17 3.02 -7.25 -4.65
C GLU A 17 2.84 -8.48 -3.77
N PHE A 18 2.07 -9.44 -4.30
CA PHE A 18 1.95 -10.79 -3.81
C PHE A 18 2.58 -11.73 -4.84
N LEU A 19 3.74 -12.27 -4.47
CA LEU A 19 4.56 -13.08 -5.35
C LEU A 19 4.55 -14.54 -4.88
N LEU A 20 4.25 -15.46 -5.77
CA LEU A 20 4.57 -16.87 -5.56
C LEU A 20 6.00 -17.08 -6.04
N ALA A 21 6.90 -17.40 -5.13
CA ALA A 21 8.33 -17.41 -5.41
C ALA A 21 9.03 -18.64 -4.84
N ASP A 22 10.06 -19.06 -5.52
CA ASP A 22 11.14 -19.91 -5.02
C ASP A 22 12.49 -19.17 -5.15
N TYR A 23 13.60 -19.86 -4.98
CA TYR A 23 14.91 -19.22 -5.08
C TYR A 23 15.35 -18.87 -6.51
N CYS A 24 14.66 -19.37 -7.54
CA CYS A 24 15.06 -19.19 -8.94
C CYS A 24 14.10 -18.31 -9.73
N LYS A 25 12.82 -18.33 -9.38
CA LYS A 25 11.76 -17.64 -10.14
C LYS A 25 10.64 -17.14 -9.23
N PHE A 26 9.84 -16.25 -9.77
CA PHE A 26 8.60 -15.79 -9.13
C PHE A 26 7.47 -15.58 -10.14
N THR A 27 6.26 -15.53 -9.65
CA THR A 27 5.07 -15.15 -10.41
C THR A 27 4.28 -14.14 -9.60
N ARG A 28 3.92 -13.02 -10.20
CA ARG A 28 3.06 -12.00 -9.60
C ARG A 28 1.61 -12.48 -9.64
N LEU A 29 1.00 -12.70 -8.48
CA LEU A 29 -0.37 -13.22 -8.35
C LEU A 29 -1.38 -12.14 -7.97
N ALA A 30 -0.96 -11.14 -7.22
CA ALA A 30 -1.79 -10.02 -6.84
C ALA A 30 -0.96 -8.75 -6.60
N THR A 31 -1.64 -7.61 -6.59
CA THR A 31 -1.03 -6.32 -6.32
C THR A 31 -2.04 -5.34 -5.71
N VAL A 32 -1.55 -4.27 -5.09
CA VAL A 32 -2.38 -3.08 -4.83
C VAL A 32 -2.71 -2.43 -6.17
N LYS A 33 -3.96 -1.98 -6.35
CA LYS A 33 -4.40 -1.33 -7.59
C LYS A 33 -3.46 -0.18 -7.97
N PRO A 34 -2.84 -0.25 -9.16
CA PRO A 34 -1.89 0.76 -9.58
C PRO A 34 -2.56 2.12 -9.81
N VAL A 35 -1.81 3.18 -9.53
CA VAL A 35 -2.19 4.58 -9.81
C VAL A 35 -0.99 5.32 -10.42
N ASN A 36 -1.23 6.51 -10.97
CA ASN A 36 -0.16 7.34 -11.49
C ASN A 36 0.63 8.02 -10.36
N LEU A 37 1.94 7.95 -10.39
CA LEU A 37 2.85 8.69 -9.50
C LEU A 37 3.03 10.12 -10.05
N ILE A 38 2.14 11.04 -9.69
CA ILE A 38 2.06 12.39 -10.27
C ILE A 38 3.30 13.20 -9.92
N GLY A 39 4.10 13.54 -10.94
CA GLY A 39 5.35 14.27 -10.79
C GLY A 39 6.55 13.37 -10.44
N GLY A 40 6.42 12.05 -10.59
CA GLY A 40 7.49 11.11 -10.33
C GLY A 40 8.04 11.23 -8.91
N GLU A 41 9.34 11.46 -8.75
CA GLU A 41 9.99 11.55 -7.44
C GLU A 41 9.38 12.64 -6.52
N GLN A 42 8.77 13.69 -7.06
CA GLN A 42 8.09 14.71 -6.23
C GLN A 42 6.95 14.10 -5.39
N ALA A 43 6.31 13.04 -5.83
CA ALA A 43 5.25 12.39 -5.07
C ALA A 43 5.76 11.72 -3.78
N THR A 44 7.05 11.42 -3.66
CA THR A 44 7.66 10.88 -2.43
C THR A 44 7.80 11.94 -1.35
N SER A 45 8.04 13.18 -1.75
CA SER A 45 8.19 14.32 -0.83
C SER A 45 6.92 15.15 -0.64
N GLN A 46 5.93 15.02 -1.53
CA GLN A 46 4.67 15.77 -1.53
C GLN A 46 3.46 14.85 -1.45
N PRO A 47 3.07 14.36 -0.25
CA PRO A 47 2.04 13.35 -0.06
C PRO A 47 0.66 13.66 -0.69
N TRP A 48 0.31 14.94 -0.80
CA TRP A 48 -0.94 15.36 -1.44
C TRP A 48 -1.06 14.88 -2.91
N ARG A 49 0.07 14.70 -3.61
CA ARG A 49 0.07 14.18 -4.98
C ARG A 49 -0.43 12.75 -5.04
N ASN A 50 -0.07 11.95 -4.03
CA ASN A 50 -0.55 10.57 -3.92
C ASN A 50 -2.04 10.54 -3.60
N THR A 51 -2.54 11.43 -2.71
CA THR A 51 -3.99 11.57 -2.48
C THR A 51 -4.71 11.94 -3.77
N CYS A 52 -4.21 12.94 -4.52
CA CYS A 52 -4.78 13.34 -5.80
C CYS A 52 -4.85 12.17 -6.80
N ALA A 53 -3.76 11.41 -6.96
CA ALA A 53 -3.69 10.24 -7.84
C ALA A 53 -4.70 9.15 -7.47
N GLN A 54 -4.81 8.84 -6.18
CA GLN A 54 -5.77 7.87 -5.66
C GLN A 54 -7.21 8.30 -5.97
N LEU A 55 -7.53 9.57 -5.76
CA LEU A 55 -8.88 10.08 -5.98
C LEU A 55 -9.26 10.13 -7.46
N ILE A 56 -8.36 10.58 -8.33
CA ILE A 56 -8.56 10.58 -9.79
C ILE A 56 -8.77 9.14 -10.31
N SER A 57 -8.04 8.16 -9.75
CA SER A 57 -8.19 6.75 -10.13
C SER A 57 -9.47 6.10 -9.60
N ALA A 58 -10.01 6.59 -8.48
CA ALA A 58 -11.13 5.96 -7.78
C ALA A 58 -12.50 6.55 -8.12
N PHE A 59 -12.56 7.84 -8.51
CA PHE A 59 -13.81 8.59 -8.64
C PHE A 59 -13.77 9.57 -9.81
N ASP A 60 -14.95 9.90 -10.32
CA ASP A 60 -15.11 11.11 -11.11
C ASP A 60 -14.98 12.34 -10.21
N TRP A 61 -14.19 13.35 -10.64
CA TRP A 61 -13.96 14.55 -9.83
C TRP A 61 -15.26 15.30 -9.49
N SER A 62 -16.24 15.28 -10.39
CA SER A 62 -17.58 15.84 -10.15
C SER A 62 -18.33 15.14 -9.00
N GLU A 63 -18.15 13.83 -8.85
CA GLU A 63 -18.72 13.08 -7.71
C GLU A 63 -18.10 13.54 -6.39
N ILE A 64 -16.79 13.73 -6.36
CA ILE A 64 -16.07 14.24 -5.18
C ILE A 64 -16.56 15.65 -4.83
N GLN A 65 -16.65 16.55 -5.79
CA GLN A 65 -17.13 17.91 -5.58
C GLN A 65 -18.55 17.94 -5.03
N ASN A 66 -19.45 17.14 -5.61
CA ASN A 66 -20.85 17.14 -5.18
C ASN A 66 -21.05 16.61 -3.74
N ASN A 67 -20.25 15.62 -3.32
CA ASN A 67 -20.47 14.93 -2.06
C ASN A 67 -19.51 15.39 -0.93
N TYR A 68 -18.31 15.90 -1.26
CA TYR A 68 -17.20 16.07 -0.30
C TYR A 68 -16.48 17.42 -0.42
N GLN A 69 -17.06 18.41 -1.13
CA GLN A 69 -16.46 19.74 -1.36
C GLN A 69 -16.03 20.46 -0.07
N ASP A 70 -16.70 20.18 1.05
CA ASP A 70 -16.42 20.85 2.33
C ASP A 70 -15.24 20.27 3.09
N LEU A 71 -14.72 19.12 2.68
CA LEU A 71 -13.57 18.50 3.30
C LEU A 71 -12.28 19.33 3.07
N ASN A 72 -11.50 19.51 4.11
CA ASN A 72 -10.24 20.27 4.05
C ASN A 72 -9.27 19.74 3.00
N ILE A 73 -9.24 18.43 2.77
CA ILE A 73 -8.38 17.83 1.75
C ILE A 73 -8.87 18.18 0.34
N ILE A 74 -10.18 18.20 0.10
CA ILE A 74 -10.74 18.55 -1.21
C ILE A 74 -10.50 20.03 -1.51
N LYS A 75 -10.83 20.93 -0.57
CA LYS A 75 -10.52 22.36 -0.68
C LYS A 75 -9.05 22.64 -0.94
N TYR A 76 -8.16 21.85 -0.34
CA TYR A 76 -6.72 21.96 -0.56
C TYR A 76 -6.34 21.52 -1.99
N LEU A 77 -6.87 20.37 -2.46
CA LEU A 77 -6.57 19.87 -3.80
C LEU A 77 -7.13 20.78 -4.90
N GLU A 78 -8.27 21.42 -4.69
CA GLU A 78 -8.84 22.41 -5.63
C GLU A 78 -7.98 23.65 -5.84
N GLN A 79 -7.06 23.95 -4.90
CA GLN A 79 -6.08 25.01 -5.07
C GLN A 79 -4.86 24.58 -5.92
N LYS A 80 -4.74 23.30 -6.23
CA LYS A 80 -3.68 22.75 -7.08
C LYS A 80 -4.12 22.79 -8.56
N PRO A 81 -3.19 22.78 -9.52
CA PRO A 81 -3.50 22.85 -10.95
C PRO A 81 -4.04 21.49 -11.47
N LEU A 82 -5.22 21.05 -10.99
CA LEU A 82 -5.77 19.73 -11.26
C LEU A 82 -5.91 19.43 -12.76
N GLN A 83 -6.31 20.44 -13.56
CA GLN A 83 -6.41 20.25 -15.01
C GLN A 83 -5.05 19.89 -15.62
N LEU A 84 -3.97 20.60 -15.23
CA LEU A 84 -2.63 20.29 -15.70
C LEU A 84 -2.19 18.88 -15.23
N LEU A 85 -2.51 18.51 -13.99
CA LEU A 85 -2.18 17.16 -13.47
C LEU A 85 -2.88 16.06 -14.27
N ASN A 86 -4.15 16.24 -14.61
CA ASN A 86 -4.89 15.32 -15.48
C ASN A 86 -4.26 15.23 -16.88
N GLU A 87 -3.90 16.36 -17.50
CA GLU A 87 -3.21 16.35 -18.79
C GLU A 87 -1.85 15.62 -18.73
N LEU A 88 -1.10 15.75 -17.64
CA LEU A 88 0.15 15.03 -17.45
C LEU A 88 -0.08 13.51 -17.35
N ILE A 89 -1.16 13.09 -16.66
CA ILE A 89 -1.56 11.68 -16.56
C ILE A 89 -1.93 11.15 -17.94
N GLU A 90 -2.83 11.83 -18.66
CA GLU A 90 -3.30 11.42 -19.99
C GLU A 90 -2.16 11.29 -21.01
N LYS A 91 -1.17 12.20 -20.93
CA LYS A 91 0.01 12.20 -21.80
C LYS A 91 1.17 11.34 -21.27
N SER A 92 1.01 10.70 -20.12
CA SER A 92 2.07 9.93 -19.43
C SER A 92 3.38 10.72 -19.21
N ILE A 93 3.25 12.04 -18.94
CA ILE A 93 4.41 12.92 -18.75
C ILE A 93 4.77 12.96 -17.26
N ASN A 94 5.90 12.36 -16.88
CA ASN A 94 6.39 12.28 -15.51
C ASN A 94 5.35 11.77 -14.50
N THR A 95 4.56 10.78 -14.93
CA THR A 95 3.52 10.13 -14.14
C THR A 95 3.58 8.61 -14.31
N PRO A 96 4.73 7.96 -13.97
CA PRO A 96 4.82 6.51 -14.08
C PRO A 96 3.74 5.82 -13.25
N VAL A 97 3.31 4.64 -13.69
CA VAL A 97 2.32 3.83 -12.98
C VAL A 97 2.98 3.14 -11.81
N THR A 98 2.32 3.13 -10.64
CA THR A 98 2.85 2.52 -9.42
C THR A 98 1.78 1.80 -8.61
N SER A 99 2.12 0.64 -8.06
CA SER A 99 1.37 -0.11 -7.06
C SER A 99 1.87 0.12 -5.62
N SER A 100 2.68 1.16 -5.41
CA SER A 100 3.35 1.44 -4.14
C SER A 100 2.39 1.52 -2.95
N THR A 101 2.58 0.63 -2.00
CA THR A 101 1.89 0.66 -0.71
C THR A 101 2.35 1.85 0.13
N GLY A 102 3.64 2.20 0.10
CA GLY A 102 4.15 3.39 0.78
C GLY A 102 3.44 4.66 0.32
N ARG A 103 3.18 4.79 -0.97
CA ARG A 103 2.43 5.95 -1.53
C ARG A 103 0.96 5.94 -1.14
N LEU A 104 0.36 4.75 -0.95
CA LEU A 104 -1.01 4.66 -0.39
C LEU A 104 -1.06 5.15 1.06
N PHE A 105 -0.07 4.79 1.89
CA PHE A 105 0.06 5.32 3.26
C PHE A 105 0.22 6.83 3.27
N ASP A 106 1.08 7.39 2.43
CA ASP A 106 1.26 8.84 2.30
C ASP A 106 -0.03 9.54 1.87
N ALA A 107 -0.77 8.95 0.95
CA ALA A 107 -2.05 9.50 0.48
C ALA A 107 -3.07 9.59 1.61
N VAL A 108 -3.20 8.55 2.44
CA VAL A 108 -4.11 8.54 3.58
C VAL A 108 -3.65 9.53 4.65
N ALA A 109 -2.36 9.57 4.97
CA ALA A 109 -1.78 10.53 5.91
C ALA A 109 -2.07 11.99 5.49
N ALA A 110 -1.86 12.31 4.21
CA ALA A 110 -2.16 13.65 3.69
C ALA A 110 -3.64 13.99 3.74
N ALA A 111 -4.53 13.03 3.48
CA ALA A 111 -5.98 13.22 3.56
C ALA A 111 -6.42 13.64 4.97
N ILE A 112 -5.83 13.03 6.01
CA ILE A 112 -6.11 13.36 7.41
C ILE A 112 -5.28 14.53 7.97
N GLY A 113 -4.45 15.18 7.13
CA GLY A 113 -3.71 16.39 7.48
C GLY A 113 -2.28 16.19 7.97
N ILE A 114 -1.74 14.97 7.88
CA ILE A 114 -0.36 14.66 8.27
C ILE A 114 0.56 14.85 7.07
N CYS A 115 1.62 15.65 7.23
CA CYS A 115 2.64 15.93 6.20
C CYS A 115 2.05 16.25 4.81
N ARG A 116 0.84 16.84 4.75
CA ARG A 116 0.07 16.99 3.51
C ARG A 116 0.87 17.67 2.40
N GLU A 117 1.52 18.80 2.70
CA GLU A 117 2.26 19.59 1.70
C GLU A 117 3.59 18.95 1.36
N GLN A 118 4.38 18.59 2.36
CA GLN A 118 5.75 18.13 2.18
C GLN A 118 6.22 17.26 3.34
N CYS A 119 6.99 16.22 3.02
CA CYS A 119 7.80 15.45 3.96
C CYS A 119 9.24 15.94 3.96
N SER A 120 9.90 15.89 5.13
CA SER A 120 11.32 16.23 5.30
C SER A 120 12.24 15.01 5.09
N TYR A 121 11.70 13.80 5.20
CA TYR A 121 12.41 12.54 4.99
C TYR A 121 11.43 11.47 4.50
N GLU A 122 11.97 10.41 3.91
CA GLU A 122 11.20 9.30 3.36
C GLU A 122 10.39 8.55 4.43
N GLY A 123 9.11 8.27 4.14
CA GLY A 123 8.21 7.56 5.05
C GLY A 123 7.67 8.39 6.21
N GLN A 124 8.02 9.68 6.35
CA GLN A 124 7.57 10.54 7.46
C GLN A 124 6.06 10.50 7.65
N ALA A 125 5.30 10.66 6.59
CA ALA A 125 3.83 10.70 6.66
C ALA A 125 3.25 9.38 7.21
N ALA A 126 3.77 8.24 6.76
CA ALA A 126 3.38 6.91 7.26
C ALA A 126 3.78 6.71 8.73
N ILE A 127 4.98 7.12 9.12
CA ILE A 127 5.50 7.02 10.49
C ILE A 127 4.66 7.88 11.44
N GLU A 128 4.37 9.13 11.09
CA GLU A 128 3.56 10.02 11.93
C GLU A 128 2.10 9.52 12.03
N MET A 129 1.54 8.93 10.97
CA MET A 129 0.23 8.32 11.01
C MET A 129 0.21 7.08 11.91
N GLU A 130 1.23 6.22 11.84
CA GLU A 130 1.38 5.07 12.73
C GLU A 130 1.46 5.50 14.19
N ALA A 131 2.21 6.56 14.50
CA ALA A 131 2.41 7.08 15.85
C ALA A 131 1.11 7.57 16.53
N LEU A 132 0.03 7.83 15.78
CA LEU A 132 -1.29 8.12 16.35
C LEU A 132 -1.92 6.90 17.04
N ILE A 133 -1.49 5.69 16.69
CA ILE A 133 -2.14 4.44 17.11
C ILE A 133 -1.48 3.91 18.38
N ASN A 134 -2.30 3.64 19.39
CA ASN A 134 -1.84 2.91 20.56
C ASN A 134 -2.16 1.41 20.39
N LEU A 135 -1.13 0.62 20.12
CA LEU A 135 -1.24 -0.80 19.84
C LEU A 135 -1.90 -1.60 20.97
N ASN A 136 -1.58 -1.26 22.23
CA ASN A 136 -2.19 -1.93 23.39
C ASN A 136 -3.71 -1.68 23.45
N GLN A 137 -4.15 -0.45 23.16
CA GLN A 137 -5.58 -0.12 23.11
C GLN A 137 -6.25 -0.79 21.92
N LEU A 138 -5.57 -0.83 20.76
CA LEU A 138 -6.08 -1.49 19.55
C LEU A 138 -6.36 -2.97 19.80
N ASN A 139 -5.42 -3.68 20.43
CA ASN A 139 -5.53 -5.11 20.70
C ASN A 139 -6.56 -5.46 21.81
N GLN A 140 -6.94 -4.50 22.65
CA GLN A 140 -7.96 -4.69 23.69
C GLN A 140 -9.37 -4.38 23.24
N ARG A 141 -9.57 -3.79 22.07
CA ARG A 141 -10.92 -3.49 21.55
C ARG A 141 -11.68 -4.76 21.19
N LYS A 142 -12.95 -4.82 21.64
CA LYS A 142 -13.87 -5.91 21.29
C LYS A 142 -14.34 -5.84 19.83
N GLU A 143 -14.46 -4.63 19.29
CA GLU A 143 -14.89 -4.39 17.92
C GLU A 143 -13.71 -3.94 17.07
N THR A 144 -13.55 -4.59 15.91
CA THR A 144 -12.55 -4.20 14.94
C THR A 144 -13.12 -3.10 14.05
N LEU A 145 -12.62 -1.89 14.21
CA LEU A 145 -12.96 -0.76 13.34
C LEU A 145 -12.11 -0.83 12.08
N THR A 146 -12.73 -0.97 10.91
CA THR A 146 -12.01 -1.17 9.64
C THR A 146 -12.60 -0.35 8.51
N TYR A 147 -11.75 -0.04 7.54
CA TYR A 147 -12.21 0.39 6.22
C TYR A 147 -12.29 -0.80 5.26
N PRO A 148 -13.28 -0.83 4.36
CA PRO A 148 -13.41 -1.87 3.35
C PRO A 148 -12.42 -1.66 2.21
N PHE A 149 -11.91 -2.77 1.67
CA PHE A 149 -11.18 -2.83 0.42
C PHE A 149 -11.88 -3.83 -0.50
N LYS A 150 -11.74 -3.65 -1.81
CA LYS A 150 -12.31 -4.59 -2.78
C LYS A 150 -11.18 -5.40 -3.42
N ILE A 151 -11.35 -6.72 -3.51
CA ILE A 151 -10.42 -7.59 -4.22
C ILE A 151 -11.05 -7.93 -5.56
N ASN A 152 -10.47 -7.42 -6.63
CA ASN A 152 -10.90 -7.64 -8.02
C ASN A 152 -9.94 -8.61 -8.71
N PHE A 153 -10.46 -9.47 -9.59
CA PHE A 153 -9.64 -10.31 -10.47
C PHE A 153 -9.75 -9.78 -11.90
N LEU A 154 -8.64 -9.41 -12.49
CA LEU A 154 -8.56 -8.87 -13.84
C LEU A 154 -7.19 -9.27 -14.44
N ASP A 155 -7.16 -9.59 -15.74
CA ASP A 155 -5.93 -9.92 -16.47
C ASP A 155 -5.04 -10.95 -15.75
N SER A 156 -5.67 -11.97 -15.17
CA SER A 156 -5.03 -13.11 -14.49
C SER A 156 -4.33 -12.79 -13.16
N ILE A 157 -4.50 -11.59 -12.60
CA ILE A 157 -4.00 -11.22 -11.27
C ILE A 157 -5.10 -10.58 -10.42
N TYR A 158 -4.92 -10.60 -9.09
CA TYR A 158 -5.83 -9.92 -8.16
C TYR A 158 -5.35 -8.51 -7.86
N TYR A 159 -6.31 -7.58 -7.69
CA TYR A 159 -6.06 -6.19 -7.33
C TYR A 159 -6.76 -5.84 -6.03
N ILE A 160 -6.02 -5.34 -5.04
CA ILE A 160 -6.60 -4.71 -3.85
C ILE A 160 -6.97 -3.28 -4.23
N ASP A 161 -8.27 -3.00 -4.38
CA ASP A 161 -8.80 -1.68 -4.75
C ASP A 161 -9.19 -0.89 -3.50
N PRO A 162 -8.56 0.26 -3.22
CA PRO A 162 -8.86 1.10 -2.07
C PRO A 162 -10.09 2.02 -2.26
N GLN A 163 -10.80 1.98 -3.39
CA GLN A 163 -11.93 2.87 -3.65
C GLN A 163 -12.97 2.86 -2.51
N PRO A 164 -13.45 1.69 -2.00
CA PRO A 164 -14.42 1.69 -0.90
C PRO A 164 -13.87 2.27 0.40
N MET A 165 -12.56 2.07 0.65
CA MET A 165 -11.85 2.66 1.77
C MET A 165 -11.89 4.20 1.70
N TRP A 166 -11.60 4.78 0.52
CA TRP A 166 -11.63 6.22 0.33
C TRP A 166 -13.00 6.83 0.61
N LYS A 167 -14.08 6.16 0.16
CA LYS A 167 -15.44 6.60 0.45
C LYS A 167 -15.72 6.62 1.94
N ALA A 168 -15.44 5.52 2.64
CA ALA A 168 -15.66 5.43 4.08
C ALA A 168 -14.77 6.39 4.89
N LEU A 169 -13.55 6.68 4.42
CA LEU A 169 -12.67 7.68 5.03
C LEU A 169 -13.25 9.09 4.88
N PHE A 170 -13.81 9.42 3.72
CA PHE A 170 -14.46 10.72 3.51
C PHE A 170 -15.70 10.90 4.36
N ASP A 171 -16.51 9.83 4.51
CA ASP A 171 -17.67 9.86 5.41
C ASP A 171 -17.24 10.12 6.87
N ASP A 172 -16.15 9.50 7.32
CA ASP A 172 -15.54 9.76 8.63
C ASP A 172 -15.02 11.20 8.78
N LEU A 173 -14.38 11.75 7.74
CA LEU A 173 -13.92 13.14 7.74
C LEU A 173 -15.10 14.14 7.81
N GLN A 174 -16.22 13.87 7.13
CA GLN A 174 -17.44 14.67 7.25
C GLN A 174 -18.02 14.63 8.67
N GLN A 175 -17.95 13.46 9.31
CA GLN A 175 -18.38 13.27 10.70
C GLN A 175 -17.38 13.80 11.73
N LYS A 176 -16.25 14.38 11.27
CA LYS A 176 -15.16 14.88 12.12
C LYS A 176 -14.55 13.80 13.01
N THR A 177 -14.53 12.55 12.53
CA THR A 177 -13.84 11.44 13.19
C THR A 177 -12.36 11.80 13.36
N SER A 178 -11.78 11.50 14.52
CA SER A 178 -10.40 11.87 14.82
C SER A 178 -9.41 11.14 13.92
N ALA A 179 -8.29 11.81 13.57
CA ALA A 179 -7.22 11.24 12.75
C ALA A 179 -6.70 9.90 13.31
N LYS A 180 -6.65 9.76 14.66
CA LYS A 180 -6.29 8.50 15.33
C LYS A 180 -7.23 7.35 14.92
N ILE A 181 -8.53 7.55 14.97
CA ILE A 181 -9.51 6.50 14.62
C ILE A 181 -9.45 6.17 13.14
N ILE A 182 -9.27 7.17 12.28
CA ILE A 182 -9.11 6.97 10.83
C ILE A 182 -7.83 6.15 10.56
N ALA A 183 -6.72 6.48 11.21
CA ALA A 183 -5.47 5.72 11.09
C ALA A 183 -5.65 4.27 11.55
N GLU A 184 -6.32 4.03 12.69
CA GLU A 184 -6.64 2.68 13.18
C GLU A 184 -7.48 1.90 12.17
N LYS A 185 -8.57 2.50 11.64
CA LYS A 185 -9.45 1.87 10.63
C LYS A 185 -8.68 1.51 9.36
N PHE A 186 -7.80 2.40 8.89
CA PHE A 186 -7.00 2.17 7.71
C PHE A 186 -6.03 1.00 7.89
N HIS A 187 -5.21 1.01 8.95
CA HIS A 187 -4.24 -0.07 9.20
C HIS A 187 -4.93 -1.43 9.34
N GLN A 188 -6.03 -1.50 10.08
CA GLN A 188 -6.77 -2.74 10.26
C GLN A 188 -7.45 -3.22 8.97
N GLY A 189 -8.10 -2.30 8.25
CA GLY A 189 -8.76 -2.61 6.98
C GLY A 189 -7.77 -3.11 5.93
N PHE A 190 -6.61 -2.46 5.82
CA PHE A 190 -5.58 -2.87 4.89
C PHE A 190 -4.94 -4.22 5.28
N ALA A 191 -4.69 -4.45 6.58
CA ALA A 191 -4.23 -5.75 7.06
C ALA A 191 -5.21 -6.89 6.74
N ILE A 192 -6.53 -6.64 6.88
CA ILE A 192 -7.58 -7.60 6.49
C ILE A 192 -7.53 -7.85 4.99
N ALA A 193 -7.44 -6.82 4.15
CA ALA A 193 -7.36 -6.96 2.70
C ALA A 193 -6.15 -7.80 2.25
N ILE A 194 -4.98 -7.61 2.90
CA ILE A 194 -3.79 -8.44 2.66
C ILE A 194 -4.08 -9.91 2.98
N VAL A 195 -4.65 -10.19 4.15
CA VAL A 195 -4.95 -11.57 4.58
C VAL A 195 -6.01 -12.24 3.71
N GLU A 196 -7.05 -11.52 3.32
CA GLU A 196 -8.08 -12.01 2.40
C GLU A 196 -7.51 -12.33 1.02
N THR A 197 -6.60 -11.49 0.52
CA THR A 197 -5.88 -11.74 -0.73
C THR A 197 -5.05 -13.03 -0.62
N VAL A 198 -4.25 -13.18 0.44
CA VAL A 198 -3.47 -14.40 0.68
C VAL A 198 -4.37 -15.64 0.77
N ASN A 199 -5.49 -15.57 1.51
CA ASN A 199 -6.43 -16.69 1.62
C ASN A 199 -7.11 -17.01 0.27
N THR A 200 -7.35 -16.03 -0.57
CA THR A 200 -7.88 -16.22 -1.92
C THR A 200 -6.87 -16.92 -2.81
N LEU A 201 -5.61 -16.49 -2.78
CA LEU A 201 -4.52 -17.12 -3.52
C LEU A 201 -4.26 -18.56 -3.07
N ARG A 202 -4.36 -18.84 -1.76
CA ARG A 202 -4.18 -20.20 -1.19
C ARG A 202 -5.20 -21.21 -1.72
N LYS A 203 -6.37 -20.78 -2.18
CA LYS A 203 -7.36 -21.68 -2.79
C LYS A 203 -6.95 -22.15 -4.19
N GLN A 204 -6.05 -21.42 -4.85
CA GLN A 204 -5.64 -21.66 -6.24
C GLN A 204 -4.18 -22.15 -6.35
N HIS A 205 -3.36 -21.84 -5.35
CA HIS A 205 -1.94 -22.14 -5.34
C HIS A 205 -1.54 -22.88 -4.05
N LEU A 206 -0.67 -23.88 -4.20
CA LEU A 206 -0.18 -24.66 -3.06
C LEU A 206 0.99 -23.92 -2.39
N PHE A 207 0.73 -23.32 -1.23
CA PHE A 207 1.74 -22.82 -0.32
C PHE A 207 1.25 -22.92 1.13
N ASN A 208 2.18 -23.03 2.08
CA ASN A 208 1.89 -23.13 3.51
C ASN A 208 2.59 -22.05 4.34
N GLN A 209 3.36 -21.20 3.71
CA GLN A 209 4.09 -20.11 4.35
C GLN A 209 4.04 -18.82 3.53
N VAL A 210 4.12 -17.69 4.23
CA VAL A 210 4.15 -16.35 3.65
C VAL A 210 5.31 -15.59 4.26
N ALA A 211 6.18 -15.03 3.43
CA ALA A 211 7.23 -14.13 3.84
C ALA A 211 6.73 -12.68 3.74
N LEU A 212 6.85 -11.91 4.82
CA LEU A 212 6.55 -10.48 4.86
C LEU A 212 7.85 -9.71 4.63
N THR A 213 7.94 -8.94 3.52
CA THR A 213 9.13 -8.20 3.13
C THR A 213 8.77 -6.85 2.50
N GLY A 214 9.75 -5.93 2.45
CA GLY A 214 9.61 -4.56 1.98
C GLY A 214 9.50 -3.56 3.12
N GLY A 215 9.90 -2.31 2.85
CA GLY A 215 10.03 -1.25 3.85
C GLY A 215 8.73 -0.91 4.58
N VAL A 216 7.56 -1.14 3.98
CA VAL A 216 6.27 -0.90 4.62
C VAL A 216 6.03 -1.81 5.82
N PHE A 217 6.65 -3.00 5.89
CA PHE A 217 6.57 -3.86 7.07
C PHE A 217 7.45 -3.40 8.26
N GLN A 218 8.15 -2.29 8.13
CA GLN A 218 8.68 -1.55 9.29
C GLN A 218 7.55 -0.90 10.12
N ASN A 219 6.38 -0.67 9.51
CA ASN A 219 5.17 -0.28 10.24
C ASN A 219 4.75 -1.44 11.16
N ARG A 220 4.94 -1.24 12.45
CA ARG A 220 4.71 -2.26 13.48
C ARG A 220 3.25 -2.65 13.59
N ILE A 221 2.33 -1.69 13.44
CA ILE A 221 0.89 -1.94 13.52
C ILE A 221 0.48 -2.88 12.38
N LEU A 222 0.86 -2.55 11.15
CA LEU A 222 0.55 -3.38 9.99
C LEU A 222 1.17 -4.77 10.11
N HIS A 223 2.46 -4.82 10.47
CA HIS A 223 3.20 -6.08 10.63
C HIS A 223 2.53 -7.02 11.65
N GLU A 224 2.20 -6.53 12.84
CA GLU A 224 1.56 -7.35 13.88
C GLU A 224 0.15 -7.79 13.46
N GLN A 225 -0.66 -6.89 12.89
CA GLN A 225 -2.02 -7.21 12.46
C GLN A 225 -2.03 -8.27 11.33
N VAL A 226 -1.15 -8.16 10.34
CA VAL A 226 -1.03 -9.15 9.26
C VAL A 226 -0.52 -10.48 9.79
N THR A 227 0.57 -10.46 10.58
CA THR A 227 1.18 -11.67 11.15
C THR A 227 0.18 -12.46 11.98
N ASN A 228 -0.49 -11.83 12.94
CA ASN A 228 -1.45 -12.49 13.83
C ASN A 228 -2.63 -13.10 13.06
N ARG A 229 -3.17 -12.39 12.06
CA ARG A 229 -4.29 -12.87 11.26
C ARG A 229 -3.91 -14.04 10.35
N LEU A 230 -2.74 -13.99 9.71
CA LEU A 230 -2.22 -15.10 8.89
C LEU A 230 -1.97 -16.34 9.74
N GLN A 231 -1.36 -16.19 10.91
CA GLN A 231 -1.13 -17.30 11.84
C GLN A 231 -2.45 -17.91 12.33
N THR A 232 -3.44 -17.08 12.65
CA THR A 232 -4.80 -17.54 13.01
C THR A 232 -5.46 -18.33 11.86
N SER A 233 -5.15 -17.98 10.60
CA SER A 233 -5.60 -18.73 9.41
C SER A 233 -4.78 -19.99 9.13
N GLY A 234 -3.86 -20.39 10.02
CA GLY A 234 -3.03 -21.59 9.89
C GLY A 234 -1.91 -21.45 8.84
N ILE A 235 -1.44 -20.24 8.59
CA ILE A 235 -0.32 -19.94 7.67
C ILE A 235 0.94 -19.67 8.49
N LYS A 236 2.04 -20.34 8.13
CA LYS A 236 3.35 -20.02 8.71
C LYS A 236 3.84 -18.67 8.15
N VAL A 237 4.09 -17.72 9.03
CA VAL A 237 4.62 -16.40 8.66
C VAL A 237 6.12 -16.37 8.87
N LEU A 238 6.85 -15.95 7.84
CA LEU A 238 8.29 -15.69 7.87
C LEU A 238 8.49 -14.18 7.94
N THR A 239 9.27 -13.76 8.93
CA THR A 239 9.64 -12.35 9.12
C THR A 239 11.15 -12.22 9.21
N HIS A 240 11.65 -11.05 8.86
CA HIS A 240 13.09 -10.77 8.93
C HIS A 240 13.52 -10.60 10.39
N SER A 241 14.66 -11.23 10.76
CA SER A 241 15.25 -11.12 12.11
C SER A 241 16.76 -10.88 12.09
N LEU A 242 17.46 -11.39 11.06
CA LEU A 242 18.92 -11.26 10.92
C LEU A 242 19.35 -10.16 9.96
N VAL A 243 18.45 -9.82 9.02
CA VAL A 243 18.61 -8.73 8.06
C VAL A 243 17.35 -7.87 8.07
N PRO A 244 17.42 -6.59 7.72
CA PRO A 244 16.23 -5.76 7.64
C PRO A 244 15.29 -6.21 6.51
N CYS A 245 14.00 -5.89 6.64
CA CYS A 245 12.99 -6.23 5.63
C CYS A 245 12.99 -5.28 4.42
N ASN A 246 13.75 -4.18 4.47
CA ASN A 246 13.91 -3.16 3.43
C ASN A 246 15.16 -3.41 2.55
N ASP A 247 15.57 -2.41 1.79
CA ASP A 247 16.71 -2.46 0.87
C ASP A 247 18.03 -2.93 1.49
N GLY A 248 18.20 -2.77 2.81
CA GLY A 248 19.37 -3.28 3.53
C GLY A 248 19.54 -4.80 3.47
N GLY A 249 18.46 -5.55 3.19
CA GLY A 249 18.50 -7.01 2.99
C GLY A 249 18.72 -7.47 1.55
N LEU A 250 18.66 -6.55 0.58
CA LEU A 250 18.59 -6.87 -0.85
C LEU A 250 19.82 -7.62 -1.35
N SER A 251 21.03 -7.20 -0.96
CA SER A 251 22.29 -7.82 -1.41
C SER A 251 22.39 -9.28 -1.00
N LEU A 252 21.92 -9.66 0.20
CA LEU A 252 21.86 -11.06 0.63
C LEU A 252 20.90 -11.85 -0.26
N GLY A 253 19.72 -11.32 -0.52
CA GLY A 253 18.72 -11.94 -1.40
C GLY A 253 19.26 -12.18 -2.81
N GLN A 254 19.91 -11.18 -3.40
CA GLN A 254 20.53 -11.29 -4.72
C GLN A 254 21.64 -12.36 -4.77
N ALA A 255 22.50 -12.44 -3.74
CA ALA A 255 23.53 -13.45 -3.66
C ALA A 255 22.96 -14.87 -3.56
N VAL A 256 21.89 -15.06 -2.77
CA VAL A 256 21.21 -16.36 -2.63
C VAL A 256 20.53 -16.79 -3.93
N ILE A 257 19.84 -15.88 -4.63
CA ILE A 257 19.20 -16.14 -5.92
C ILE A 257 20.26 -16.50 -6.97
N ALA A 258 21.37 -15.76 -7.04
CA ALA A 258 22.46 -16.06 -7.98
C ALA A 258 23.05 -17.45 -7.73
N ALA A 259 23.28 -17.83 -6.48
CA ALA A 259 23.77 -19.15 -6.10
C ALA A 259 22.77 -20.26 -6.46
N ALA A 260 21.48 -20.06 -6.20
CA ALA A 260 20.45 -21.04 -6.51
C ALA A 260 20.33 -21.29 -8.02
N ARG A 261 20.31 -20.24 -8.84
CA ARG A 261 20.27 -20.34 -10.30
C ARG A 261 21.51 -21.04 -10.87
N TYR A 262 22.70 -20.72 -10.34
CA TYR A 262 23.94 -21.40 -10.74
C TYR A 262 23.93 -22.90 -10.45
N LEU A 263 23.35 -23.31 -9.30
CA LEU A 263 23.25 -24.73 -8.96
C LEU A 263 22.20 -25.45 -9.84
N GLU A 264 21.07 -24.78 -10.17
CA GLU A 264 20.04 -25.33 -11.05
C GLU A 264 20.62 -25.57 -12.47
N GLU A 265 21.40 -24.63 -13.02
CA GLU A 265 22.05 -24.76 -14.33
C GLU A 265 23.09 -25.88 -14.38
N LYS A 266 23.76 -26.21 -13.27
CA LYS A 266 24.76 -27.27 -13.20
C LYS A 266 24.20 -28.65 -12.80
N GLY A 267 23.03 -28.69 -12.19
CA GLY A 267 22.37 -29.92 -11.73
C GLY A 267 21.38 -30.54 -12.71
N GLY A 268 21.08 -29.86 -13.82
CA GLY A 268 20.30 -30.37 -14.95
C GLY A 268 21.24 -30.84 -16.05
#